data_ea94dc69154ab57ae17695e457adf0eb
#
_entry.id   ea94dc69154ab57ae17695e457adf0eb
#
_cell.length_a   1.000
_cell.length_b   1.000
_cell.length_c   1.000
_cell.angle_alpha   90.00
_cell.angle_beta   90.00
_cell.angle_gamma   90.00
#
_symmetry.space_group_name_H-M   'P 1'
#
loop_
_entity.id
_entity.type
_entity.pdbx_description
1 polymer ?
#
loop_
_entity_poly.entity_id
_entity_poly.type
_entity_poly.pdbx_seq_one_letter_code
_entity_poly.pdbx_strand_id
1 'polypeptide(L)'
;LVGSEMCIRDRLHSQQVRALAPESDPLKIGMGWTIDDLSKPQIMVESTFGDSHPGSAHLDQFVRQAVQAVNEHGGKAARYFATDLCDGIAQGHDGINYSRAHREAIVDLVEAQANASGFDGGIFIASCDKAVPAMLMSIGRLKEMSAIVVTGGVMEAHPLPEEYTVQDPACAINELLTLEQIGKFDAWEKTGVISGQQLRYYKHNACPSCGACSFMGTASTMQIMAEALGLMLPGTCLLYTSDAADE
;
A
#
# COMPACT_ATOMS: atom_id res chain seq x y z
N LEU A 1 -4.31 5.17 39.85
CA LEU A 1 -4.32 4.41 38.58
C LEU A 1 -5.69 4.48 37.87
N VAL A 2 -6.81 4.35 38.59
CA VAL A 2 -8.18 4.41 38.02
C VAL A 2 -8.46 5.79 37.38
N GLY A 3 -7.95 6.88 37.94
CA GLY A 3 -8.13 8.24 37.41
C GLY A 3 -7.39 8.50 36.08
N SER A 4 -6.27 7.81 35.83
CA SER A 4 -5.49 8.00 34.59
C SER A 4 -6.14 7.31 33.39
N GLU A 5 -6.75 6.15 33.57
CA GLU A 5 -7.46 5.44 32.49
C GLU A 5 -8.75 6.17 32.07
N MET A 6 -9.48 6.74 33.02
CA MET A 6 -10.66 7.53 32.73
C MET A 6 -10.30 8.81 31.95
N CYS A 7 -9.20 9.49 32.33
CA CYS A 7 -8.72 10.68 31.64
C CYS A 7 -8.22 10.39 30.19
N ILE A 8 -7.75 9.19 29.91
CA ILE A 8 -7.34 8.80 28.56
C ILE A 8 -8.57 8.53 27.69
N ARG A 9 -9.56 7.80 28.20
CA ARG A 9 -10.81 7.53 27.47
C ARG A 9 -11.58 8.79 27.13
N ASP A 10 -11.65 9.77 28.03
CA ASP A 10 -12.31 11.06 27.79
C ASP A 10 -11.60 11.91 26.72
N ARG A 11 -10.37 11.57 26.34
CA ARG A 11 -9.57 12.28 25.31
C ARG A 11 -9.59 11.63 23.95
N LEU A 12 -10.10 10.40 23.80
CA LEU A 12 -10.21 9.73 22.52
C LEU A 12 -11.20 10.47 21.60
N HIS A 13 -10.76 10.79 20.39
CA HIS A 13 -11.58 11.48 19.41
C HIS A 13 -12.85 10.68 19.06
N SER A 14 -12.72 9.36 18.95
CA SER A 14 -13.84 8.44 18.72
C SER A 14 -14.94 8.58 19.80
N GLN A 15 -14.58 8.77 21.05
CA GLN A 15 -15.54 8.93 22.16
C GLN A 15 -16.23 10.30 22.13
N GLN A 16 -15.51 11.34 21.71
CA GLN A 16 -16.09 12.68 21.54
C GLN A 16 -17.12 12.67 20.39
N VAL A 17 -16.78 12.06 19.26
CA VAL A 17 -17.71 11.92 18.12
C VAL A 17 -18.96 11.13 18.52
N ARG A 18 -18.83 10.04 19.28
CA ARG A 18 -19.97 9.27 19.79
C ARG A 18 -20.89 10.09 20.70
N ALA A 19 -20.34 10.96 21.51
CA ALA A 19 -21.14 11.85 22.35
C ALA A 19 -21.93 12.89 21.54
N LEU A 20 -21.40 13.31 20.40
CA LEU A 20 -22.06 14.26 19.49
C LEU A 20 -23.05 13.59 18.53
N ALA A 21 -22.80 12.34 18.16
CA ALA A 21 -23.58 11.58 17.20
C ALA A 21 -23.97 10.21 17.77
N PRO A 22 -24.98 10.15 18.67
CA PRO A 22 -25.36 8.91 19.35
C PRO A 22 -25.87 7.81 18.40
N GLU A 23 -26.30 8.17 17.19
CA GLU A 23 -26.70 7.25 16.14
C GLU A 23 -25.52 6.40 15.63
N SER A 24 -24.28 6.79 15.87
CA SER A 24 -23.10 6.03 15.48
C SER A 24 -23.02 4.67 16.16
N ASP A 25 -23.48 4.55 17.41
CA ASP A 25 -23.44 3.31 18.18
C ASP A 25 -24.29 2.19 17.57
N PRO A 26 -25.61 2.37 17.33
CA PRO A 26 -26.42 1.33 16.70
C PRO A 26 -25.96 1.00 15.28
N LEU A 27 -25.39 1.95 14.52
CA LEU A 27 -24.83 1.67 13.20
C LEU A 27 -23.61 0.75 13.29
N LYS A 28 -22.70 1.00 14.24
CA LYS A 28 -21.53 0.15 14.46
C LYS A 28 -21.93 -1.23 15.03
N ILE A 29 -22.89 -1.29 15.92
CA ILE A 29 -23.47 -2.57 16.41
C ILE A 29 -24.08 -3.37 15.25
N GLY A 30 -24.78 -2.70 14.33
CA GLY A 30 -25.33 -3.30 13.12
C GLY A 30 -24.27 -3.92 12.18
N MET A 31 -23.03 -3.44 12.25
CA MET A 31 -21.87 -4.03 11.54
C MET A 31 -21.21 -5.19 12.33
N GLY A 32 -21.72 -5.54 13.50
CA GLY A 32 -21.18 -6.63 14.33
C GLY A 32 -20.21 -6.19 15.43
N TRP A 33 -20.12 -4.88 15.74
CA TRP A 33 -19.36 -4.41 16.90
C TRP A 33 -20.14 -4.70 18.18
N THR A 34 -19.43 -5.02 19.24
CA THR A 34 -20.01 -5.17 20.58
C THR A 34 -20.04 -3.81 21.30
N ILE A 35 -20.83 -3.72 22.39
CA ILE A 35 -20.84 -2.52 23.25
C ILE A 35 -19.43 -2.26 23.82
N ASP A 36 -18.70 -3.34 24.16
CA ASP A 36 -17.31 -3.22 24.63
C ASP A 36 -16.39 -2.63 23.53
N ASP A 37 -16.53 -3.06 22.28
CA ASP A 37 -15.77 -2.53 21.17
C ASP A 37 -15.95 -1.01 20.97
N LEU A 38 -17.13 -0.49 21.24
CA LEU A 38 -17.42 0.93 21.11
C LEU A 38 -16.60 1.79 22.08
N SER A 39 -16.18 1.22 23.21
CA SER A 39 -15.42 1.92 24.24
C SER A 39 -13.89 1.86 24.05
N LYS A 40 -13.41 1.03 23.11
CA LYS A 40 -12.00 0.88 22.77
C LYS A 40 -11.50 2.03 21.89
N PRO A 41 -10.18 2.29 21.83
CA PRO A 41 -9.60 3.12 20.78
C PRO A 41 -9.98 2.57 19.40
N GLN A 42 -10.51 3.44 18.53
CA GLN A 42 -10.95 3.05 17.19
C GLN A 42 -9.89 3.39 16.16
N ILE A 43 -9.40 2.37 15.46
CA ILE A 43 -8.29 2.48 14.53
C ILE A 43 -8.76 2.24 13.10
N MET A 44 -8.52 3.21 12.24
CA MET A 44 -8.71 3.06 10.80
C MET A 44 -7.61 2.18 10.22
N VAL A 45 -7.96 1.13 9.50
CA VAL A 45 -7.04 0.35 8.68
C VAL A 45 -7.40 0.65 7.23
N GLU A 46 -6.67 1.59 6.65
CA GLU A 46 -6.87 2.05 5.28
C GLU A 46 -5.90 1.34 4.34
N SER A 47 -6.37 0.91 3.18
CA SER A 47 -5.50 0.24 2.21
C SER A 47 -5.89 0.54 0.77
N THR A 48 -4.86 0.58 -0.09
CA THR A 48 -5.04 0.59 -1.55
C THR A 48 -5.15 -0.81 -2.15
N PHE A 49 -5.56 -1.80 -1.36
CA PHE A 49 -5.84 -3.16 -1.83
C PHE A 49 -6.81 -3.17 -3.01
N GLY A 50 -6.52 -4.02 -4.00
CA GLY A 50 -7.36 -4.31 -5.15
C GLY A 50 -6.61 -5.16 -6.18
N ASP A 51 -7.33 -5.86 -7.03
CA ASP A 51 -6.76 -6.74 -8.07
C ASP A 51 -6.27 -5.96 -9.30
N SER A 52 -5.86 -4.70 -9.12
CA SER A 52 -5.42 -3.83 -10.21
C SER A 52 -4.02 -4.16 -10.72
N HIS A 53 -3.11 -4.56 -9.83
CA HIS A 53 -1.71 -4.90 -10.17
C HIS A 53 -0.99 -5.64 -9.02
N PRO A 54 0.20 -6.24 -9.26
CA PRO A 54 0.94 -7.00 -8.24
C PRO A 54 1.31 -6.20 -6.99
N GLY A 55 1.43 -4.88 -7.10
CA GLY A 55 1.73 -4.00 -5.96
C GLY A 55 0.57 -3.82 -4.99
N SER A 56 -0.68 -4.10 -5.39
CA SER A 56 -1.87 -3.92 -4.53
C SER A 56 -2.59 -5.23 -4.20
N ALA A 57 -2.51 -6.24 -5.06
CA ALA A 57 -3.30 -7.46 -4.95
C ALA A 57 -3.06 -8.30 -3.68
N HIS A 58 -1.89 -8.18 -3.06
CA HIS A 58 -1.52 -8.92 -1.85
C HIS A 58 -1.80 -8.14 -0.55
N LEU A 59 -2.13 -6.84 -0.62
CA LEU A 59 -2.27 -5.98 0.56
C LEU A 59 -3.40 -6.38 1.51
N ASP A 60 -4.36 -7.19 1.06
CA ASP A 60 -5.40 -7.73 1.91
C ASP A 60 -4.86 -8.60 3.06
N GLN A 61 -3.70 -9.24 2.87
CA GLN A 61 -3.02 -10.01 3.92
C GLN A 61 -2.55 -9.07 5.04
N PHE A 62 -1.92 -7.96 4.69
CA PHE A 62 -1.50 -6.94 5.66
C PHE A 62 -2.69 -6.30 6.37
N VAL A 63 -3.80 -6.06 5.64
CA VAL A 63 -5.05 -5.57 6.25
C VAL A 63 -5.57 -6.54 7.31
N ARG A 64 -5.59 -7.85 7.02
CA ARG A 64 -6.03 -8.87 7.99
C ARG A 64 -5.12 -8.89 9.22
N GLN A 65 -3.81 -8.87 9.03
CA GLN A 65 -2.82 -8.85 10.12
C GLN A 65 -2.95 -7.58 10.97
N ALA A 66 -3.07 -6.41 10.35
CA ALA A 66 -3.26 -5.14 11.04
C ALA A 66 -4.54 -5.14 11.89
N VAL A 67 -5.66 -5.62 11.34
CA VAL A 67 -6.93 -5.76 12.07
C VAL A 67 -6.79 -6.69 13.26
N GLN A 68 -6.14 -7.84 13.07
CA GLN A 68 -5.90 -8.79 14.15
C GLN A 68 -5.04 -8.15 15.26
N ALA A 69 -3.91 -7.55 14.90
CA ALA A 69 -3.00 -6.92 15.86
C ALA A 69 -3.67 -5.80 16.66
N VAL A 70 -4.43 -4.92 16.00
CA VAL A 70 -5.20 -3.86 16.70
C VAL A 70 -6.17 -4.45 17.70
N ASN A 71 -6.93 -5.47 17.31
CA ASN A 71 -7.93 -6.09 18.19
C ASN A 71 -7.29 -6.83 19.37
N GLU A 72 -6.16 -7.51 19.16
CA GLU A 72 -5.41 -8.21 20.20
C GLU A 72 -4.78 -7.24 21.22
N HIS A 73 -4.44 -6.04 20.79
CA HIS A 73 -3.85 -5.00 21.65
C HIS A 73 -4.87 -4.02 22.24
N GLY A 74 -6.13 -4.40 22.27
CA GLY A 74 -7.17 -3.64 22.99
C GLY A 74 -7.78 -2.49 22.21
N GLY A 75 -7.49 -2.33 20.94
CA GLY A 75 -8.18 -1.43 20.03
C GLY A 75 -9.38 -2.09 19.34
N LYS A 76 -10.07 -1.32 18.51
CA LYS A 76 -11.06 -1.83 17.54
C LYS A 76 -10.74 -1.30 16.16
N ALA A 77 -10.43 -2.20 15.24
CA ALA A 77 -10.10 -1.86 13.87
C ALA A 77 -11.35 -1.74 12.98
N ALA A 78 -11.33 -0.76 12.06
CA ALA A 78 -12.28 -0.63 10.97
C ALA A 78 -11.53 -0.54 9.64
N ARG A 79 -11.91 -1.39 8.68
CA ARG A 79 -11.26 -1.49 7.37
C ARG A 79 -11.88 -0.51 6.39
N TYR A 80 -11.03 0.24 5.69
CA TYR A 80 -11.39 1.12 4.60
C TYR A 80 -10.49 0.87 3.39
N PHE A 81 -10.97 1.19 2.20
CA PHE A 81 -10.25 0.90 0.97
C PHE A 81 -10.39 2.04 -0.04
N ALA A 82 -9.25 2.48 -0.56
CA ALA A 82 -9.12 3.42 -1.65
C ALA A 82 -8.21 2.81 -2.72
N THR A 83 -8.77 1.94 -3.55
CA THR A 83 -8.02 1.18 -4.58
C THR A 83 -7.23 2.10 -5.50
N ASP A 84 -5.99 1.71 -5.83
CA ASP A 84 -5.12 2.45 -6.73
C ASP A 84 -5.16 1.94 -8.19
N LEU A 85 -4.45 2.66 -9.07
CA LEU A 85 -4.16 2.25 -10.44
C LEU A 85 -2.64 2.10 -10.64
N CYS A 86 -2.25 1.33 -11.64
CA CYS A 86 -0.86 1.10 -11.98
C CYS A 86 -0.43 1.96 -13.18
N ASP A 87 0.60 2.78 -13.00
CA ASP A 87 1.19 3.54 -14.10
C ASP A 87 1.80 2.61 -15.17
N GLY A 88 2.33 1.47 -14.78
CA GLY A 88 2.87 0.47 -15.71
C GLY A 88 1.82 -0.13 -16.65
N ILE A 89 0.58 -0.30 -16.17
CA ILE A 89 -0.55 -0.73 -17.02
C ILE A 89 -1.08 0.44 -17.85
N ALA A 90 -1.10 1.63 -17.30
CA ALA A 90 -1.67 2.82 -17.94
C ALA A 90 -0.74 3.49 -18.96
N GLN A 91 0.58 3.29 -18.87
CA GLN A 91 1.55 3.91 -19.78
C GLN A 91 1.37 3.45 -21.23
N GLY A 92 1.69 4.34 -22.17
CA GLY A 92 1.59 4.06 -23.61
C GLY A 92 0.20 4.30 -24.21
N HIS A 93 -0.79 4.71 -23.40
CA HIS A 93 -2.12 5.11 -23.85
C HIS A 93 -2.71 6.22 -22.93
N ASP A 94 -3.88 6.74 -23.27
CA ASP A 94 -4.52 7.87 -22.57
C ASP A 94 -4.82 7.60 -21.08
N GLY A 95 -4.80 6.34 -20.64
CA GLY A 95 -4.99 5.94 -19.25
C GLY A 95 -4.01 6.60 -18.28
N ILE A 96 -2.78 6.90 -18.73
CA ILE A 96 -1.76 7.55 -17.91
C ILE A 96 -2.18 8.95 -17.41
N ASN A 97 -3.09 9.63 -18.12
CA ASN A 97 -3.59 10.95 -17.74
C ASN A 97 -4.38 10.91 -16.42
N TYR A 98 -4.91 9.75 -16.03
CA TYR A 98 -5.62 9.57 -14.77
C TYR A 98 -4.71 9.37 -13.56
N SER A 99 -3.42 9.06 -13.76
CA SER A 99 -2.48 8.69 -12.70
C SER A 99 -2.42 9.72 -11.57
N ARG A 100 -2.17 11.00 -11.89
CA ARG A 100 -2.10 12.06 -10.86
C ARG A 100 -3.47 12.42 -10.30
N ALA A 101 -4.50 12.46 -11.14
CA ALA A 101 -5.87 12.73 -10.70
C ALA A 101 -6.34 11.65 -9.71
N HIS A 102 -5.99 10.40 -9.97
CA HIS A 102 -6.32 9.27 -9.09
C HIS A 102 -5.60 9.37 -7.74
N ARG A 103 -4.33 9.79 -7.71
CA ARG A 103 -3.62 10.05 -6.45
C ARG A 103 -4.37 11.07 -5.58
N GLU A 104 -4.80 12.19 -6.17
CA GLU A 104 -5.57 13.21 -5.44
C GLU A 104 -6.93 12.66 -4.97
N ALA A 105 -7.60 11.85 -5.81
CA ALA A 105 -8.86 11.21 -5.43
C ALA A 105 -8.71 10.27 -4.22
N ILE A 106 -7.61 9.50 -4.14
CA ILE A 106 -7.30 8.69 -2.95
C ILE A 106 -7.16 9.61 -1.72
N VAL A 107 -6.40 10.70 -1.82
CA VAL A 107 -6.19 11.64 -0.71
C VAL A 107 -7.54 12.19 -0.21
N ASP A 108 -8.38 12.67 -1.11
CA ASP A 108 -9.67 13.25 -0.76
C ASP A 108 -10.62 12.21 -0.14
N LEU A 109 -10.61 10.97 -0.67
CA LEU A 109 -11.43 9.89 -0.15
C LEU A 109 -11.00 9.49 1.26
N VAL A 110 -9.71 9.28 1.48
CA VAL A 110 -9.15 8.90 2.79
C VAL A 110 -9.38 9.99 3.83
N GLU A 111 -9.14 11.25 3.48
CA GLU A 111 -9.41 12.39 4.36
C GLU A 111 -10.90 12.47 4.76
N ALA A 112 -11.80 12.31 3.78
CA ALA A 112 -13.24 12.34 4.03
C ALA A 112 -13.70 11.21 4.94
N GLN A 113 -13.24 9.98 4.68
CA GLN A 113 -13.57 8.80 5.49
C GLN A 113 -13.07 8.92 6.93
N ALA A 114 -11.82 9.33 7.10
CA ALA A 114 -11.19 9.46 8.42
C ALA A 114 -11.88 10.53 9.28
N ASN A 115 -12.11 11.72 8.71
CA ASN A 115 -12.76 12.82 9.43
C ASN A 115 -14.23 12.56 9.73
N ALA A 116 -14.97 11.93 8.81
CA ALA A 116 -16.38 11.61 9.01
C ALA A 116 -16.61 10.54 10.07
N SER A 117 -15.66 9.64 10.28
CA SER A 117 -15.83 8.48 11.17
C SER A 117 -15.23 8.67 12.56
N GLY A 118 -14.35 9.64 12.76
CA GLY A 118 -13.78 10.02 14.07
C GLY A 118 -12.88 8.92 14.66
N PHE A 119 -11.80 8.55 13.97
CA PHE A 119 -10.83 7.57 14.44
C PHE A 119 -9.78 8.21 15.39
N ASP A 120 -9.23 7.39 16.29
CA ASP A 120 -8.18 7.77 17.23
C ASP A 120 -6.78 7.58 16.65
N GLY A 121 -6.66 6.73 15.63
CA GLY A 121 -5.42 6.47 14.93
C GLY A 121 -5.67 5.75 13.61
N GLY A 122 -4.62 5.63 12.77
CA GLY A 122 -4.71 4.97 11.48
C GLY A 122 -3.47 4.17 11.11
N ILE A 123 -3.70 3.02 10.46
CA ILE A 123 -2.69 2.21 9.80
C ILE A 123 -2.98 2.31 8.30
N PHE A 124 -2.02 2.85 7.55
CA PHE A 124 -2.14 3.13 6.12
C PHE A 124 -1.28 2.16 5.32
N ILE A 125 -1.94 1.29 4.54
CA ILE A 125 -1.31 0.16 3.85
C ILE A 125 -1.32 0.42 2.35
N ALA A 126 -0.13 0.66 1.76
CA ALA A 126 0.04 0.97 0.36
C ALA A 126 1.40 0.51 -0.16
N SER A 127 1.55 0.32 -1.46
CA SER A 127 2.79 -0.18 -2.05
C SER A 127 3.28 0.63 -3.26
N CYS A 128 2.39 1.06 -4.13
CA CYS A 128 2.75 1.56 -5.45
C CYS A 128 3.04 3.07 -5.48
N ASP A 129 3.50 3.55 -6.64
CA ASP A 129 4.08 4.89 -6.85
C ASP A 129 3.10 6.06 -6.66
N LYS A 130 1.78 5.84 -6.79
CA LYS A 130 0.75 6.85 -6.47
C LYS A 130 0.12 6.61 -5.11
N ALA A 131 0.00 5.35 -4.70
CA ALA A 131 -0.64 4.95 -3.45
C ALA A 131 0.14 5.43 -2.21
N VAL A 132 1.45 5.15 -2.15
CA VAL A 132 2.27 5.56 -0.99
C VAL A 132 2.28 7.08 -0.82
N PRO A 133 2.58 7.92 -1.84
CA PRO A 133 2.49 9.37 -1.68
C PRO A 133 1.07 9.85 -1.35
N ALA A 134 0.01 9.20 -1.86
CA ALA A 134 -1.35 9.54 -1.48
C ALA A 134 -1.61 9.33 0.02
N MET A 135 -1.16 8.20 0.58
CA MET A 135 -1.27 7.96 2.03
C MET A 135 -0.47 8.97 2.85
N LEU A 136 0.75 9.31 2.43
CA LEU A 136 1.55 10.34 3.10
C LEU A 136 0.87 11.72 3.06
N MET A 137 0.29 12.09 1.93
CA MET A 137 -0.47 13.34 1.78
C MET A 137 -1.73 13.33 2.65
N SER A 138 -2.46 12.21 2.70
CA SER A 138 -3.63 12.03 3.57
C SER A 138 -3.26 12.20 5.04
N ILE A 139 -2.21 11.53 5.50
CA ILE A 139 -1.69 11.66 6.87
C ILE A 139 -1.34 13.11 7.19
N GLY A 140 -0.71 13.83 6.25
CA GLY A 140 -0.41 15.25 6.42
C GLY A 140 -1.64 16.16 6.57
N ARG A 141 -2.81 15.71 6.08
CA ARG A 141 -4.11 16.42 6.25
C ARG A 141 -4.83 16.02 7.54
N LEU A 142 -4.57 14.83 8.08
CA LEU A 142 -5.20 14.27 9.27
C LEU A 142 -4.47 14.72 10.56
N LYS A 143 -4.62 15.99 10.94
CA LYS A 143 -3.80 16.63 11.98
C LYS A 143 -3.97 16.07 13.39
N GLU A 144 -5.10 15.45 13.68
CA GLU A 144 -5.46 14.99 15.04
C GLU A 144 -5.37 13.47 15.21
N MET A 145 -4.97 12.76 14.15
CA MET A 145 -4.92 11.31 14.13
C MET A 145 -3.47 10.82 14.10
N SER A 146 -3.08 10.00 15.08
CA SER A 146 -1.80 9.28 15.03
C SER A 146 -1.80 8.28 13.87
N ALA A 147 -0.72 8.23 13.10
CA ALA A 147 -0.66 7.42 11.88
C ALA A 147 0.64 6.64 11.76
N ILE A 148 0.54 5.45 11.19
CA ILE A 148 1.68 4.64 10.75
C ILE A 148 1.42 4.13 9.34
N VAL A 149 2.47 4.06 8.52
CA VAL A 149 2.43 3.49 7.18
C VAL A 149 3.00 2.07 7.22
N VAL A 150 2.36 1.16 6.48
CA VAL A 150 2.86 -0.19 6.21
C VAL A 150 2.94 -0.33 4.69
N THR A 151 4.12 -0.61 4.18
CA THR A 151 4.32 -0.79 2.73
C THR A 151 4.21 -2.25 2.32
N GLY A 152 3.74 -2.48 1.11
CA GLY A 152 3.61 -3.83 0.54
C GLY A 152 4.92 -4.41 0.00
N GLY A 153 6.07 -3.80 0.32
CA GLY A 153 7.38 -4.28 -0.11
C GLY A 153 7.67 -4.09 -1.60
N VAL A 154 8.69 -4.78 -2.08
CA VAL A 154 9.20 -4.72 -3.45
C VAL A 154 9.19 -6.12 -4.06
N MET A 155 8.77 -6.25 -5.32
CA MET A 155 8.84 -7.54 -6.04
C MET A 155 10.28 -7.94 -6.32
N GLU A 156 10.52 -9.25 -6.42
CA GLU A 156 11.81 -9.79 -6.82
C GLU A 156 12.12 -9.50 -8.30
N ALA A 157 13.41 -9.54 -8.63
CA ALA A 157 13.88 -9.63 -10.00
C ALA A 157 14.07 -11.10 -10.36
N HIS A 158 13.72 -11.50 -11.59
CA HIS A 158 13.87 -12.88 -12.03
C HIS A 158 15.27 -13.14 -12.57
N PRO A 159 16.04 -14.12 -12.06
CA PRO A 159 17.32 -14.53 -12.63
C PRO A 159 17.12 -15.05 -14.06
N LEU A 160 17.88 -14.53 -15.03
CA LEU A 160 17.83 -14.99 -16.40
C LEU A 160 18.76 -16.19 -16.61
N PRO A 161 18.26 -17.32 -17.15
CA PRO A 161 19.09 -18.38 -17.65
C PRO A 161 20.02 -17.88 -18.79
N GLU A 162 21.20 -18.48 -18.93
CA GLU A 162 22.20 -18.08 -19.93
C GLU A 162 21.64 -18.00 -21.37
N GLU A 163 20.76 -18.91 -21.74
CA GLU A 163 20.09 -18.98 -23.05
C GLU A 163 19.14 -17.80 -23.32
N TYR A 164 18.70 -17.09 -22.28
CA TYR A 164 17.83 -15.91 -22.36
C TYR A 164 18.58 -14.62 -22.04
N THR A 165 19.86 -14.70 -21.71
CA THR A 165 20.68 -13.51 -21.47
C THR A 165 21.01 -12.83 -22.79
N VAL A 166 20.71 -11.54 -22.91
CA VAL A 166 21.02 -10.73 -24.09
C VAL A 166 22.04 -9.66 -23.69
N GLN A 167 23.14 -9.62 -24.43
CA GLN A 167 24.13 -8.55 -24.25
C GLN A 167 23.56 -7.23 -24.79
N ASP A 168 23.35 -6.28 -23.91
CA ASP A 168 22.96 -4.92 -24.27
C ASP A 168 24.26 -4.09 -24.39
N PRO A 169 24.56 -3.49 -25.55
CA PRO A 169 25.73 -2.62 -25.69
C PRO A 169 25.73 -1.39 -24.75
N ALA A 170 24.55 -1.01 -24.24
CA ALA A 170 24.37 0.12 -23.34
C ALA A 170 24.39 -0.25 -21.85
N CYS A 171 24.26 -1.54 -21.50
CA CYS A 171 24.27 -2.05 -20.13
C CYS A 171 25.09 -3.32 -20.05
N ALA A 172 26.03 -3.38 -19.13
CA ALA A 172 26.77 -4.60 -18.84
C ALA A 172 25.79 -5.66 -18.31
N ILE A 173 25.58 -6.74 -19.06
CA ILE A 173 24.94 -8.01 -18.71
C ILE A 173 23.65 -7.89 -17.90
N ASN A 174 22.50 -8.18 -18.53
CA ASN A 174 21.24 -8.38 -17.81
C ASN A 174 21.20 -9.82 -17.24
N GLU A 175 21.76 -10.01 -16.07
CA GLU A 175 21.62 -11.27 -15.31
C GLU A 175 20.25 -11.39 -14.66
N LEU A 176 19.58 -10.24 -14.46
CA LEU A 176 18.27 -10.14 -13.82
C LEU A 176 17.25 -9.50 -14.77
N LEU A 177 16.09 -10.12 -14.84
CA LEU A 177 14.92 -9.61 -15.55
C LEU A 177 14.04 -8.80 -14.59
N THR A 178 13.66 -7.60 -15.01
CA THR A 178 12.75 -6.73 -14.29
C THR A 178 11.69 -6.16 -15.23
N LEU A 179 10.57 -5.69 -14.67
CA LEU A 179 9.41 -5.25 -15.44
C LEU A 179 9.72 -4.11 -16.43
N GLU A 180 10.52 -3.15 -16.03
CA GLU A 180 10.83 -1.96 -16.85
C GLU A 180 11.64 -2.29 -18.12
N GLN A 181 12.27 -3.46 -18.19
CA GLN A 181 13.01 -3.90 -19.38
C GLN A 181 12.08 -4.38 -20.51
N ILE A 182 10.83 -4.72 -20.18
CA ILE A 182 9.88 -5.32 -21.14
C ILE A 182 9.62 -4.41 -22.34
N GLY A 183 9.52 -3.09 -22.12
CA GLY A 183 9.35 -2.13 -23.22
C GLY A 183 10.52 -2.16 -24.23
N LYS A 184 11.74 -2.29 -23.72
CA LYS A 184 12.95 -2.45 -24.55
C LYS A 184 12.94 -3.78 -25.31
N PHE A 185 12.61 -4.88 -24.64
CA PHE A 185 12.54 -6.19 -25.26
C PHE A 185 11.44 -6.29 -26.33
N ASP A 186 10.32 -5.62 -26.13
CA ASP A 186 9.25 -5.52 -27.15
C ASP A 186 9.74 -4.77 -28.41
N ALA A 187 10.52 -3.70 -28.23
CA ALA A 187 11.14 -3.00 -29.37
C ALA A 187 12.20 -3.88 -30.08
N TRP A 188 12.97 -4.65 -29.33
CA TRP A 188 13.99 -5.56 -29.89
C TRP A 188 13.37 -6.75 -30.66
N GLU A 189 12.24 -7.26 -30.23
CA GLU A 189 11.51 -8.27 -30.99
C GLU A 189 11.04 -7.70 -32.34
N LYS A 190 10.45 -6.52 -32.35
CA LYS A 190 9.99 -5.83 -33.57
C LYS A 190 11.13 -5.55 -34.57
N THR A 191 12.36 -5.37 -34.08
CA THR A 191 13.56 -5.15 -34.90
C THR A 191 14.34 -6.42 -35.20
N GLY A 192 13.90 -7.59 -34.73
CA GLY A 192 14.52 -8.89 -34.96
C GLY A 192 15.80 -9.15 -34.15
N VAL A 193 16.09 -8.37 -33.11
CA VAL A 193 17.23 -8.58 -32.18
C VAL A 193 16.98 -9.78 -31.29
N ILE A 194 15.74 -9.99 -30.86
CA ILE A 194 15.31 -11.18 -30.11
C ILE A 194 14.12 -11.85 -30.80
N SER A 195 13.91 -13.12 -30.51
CA SER A 195 12.77 -13.89 -31.03
C SER A 195 11.49 -13.61 -30.23
N GLY A 196 10.34 -13.87 -30.87
CA GLY A 196 9.04 -13.82 -30.18
C GLY A 196 8.92 -14.86 -29.04
N GLN A 197 9.72 -15.95 -29.07
CA GLN A 197 9.77 -16.90 -27.96
C GLN A 197 10.49 -16.30 -26.74
N GLN A 198 11.60 -15.61 -26.96
CA GLN A 198 12.31 -14.91 -25.90
C GLN A 198 11.44 -13.81 -25.28
N LEU A 199 10.74 -13.00 -26.09
CA LEU A 199 9.83 -11.98 -25.58
C LEU A 199 8.72 -12.58 -24.72
N ARG A 200 8.13 -13.72 -25.14
CA ARG A 200 7.11 -14.42 -24.31
C ARG A 200 7.68 -14.88 -22.98
N TYR A 201 8.90 -15.42 -22.97
CA TYR A 201 9.59 -15.81 -21.74
C TYR A 201 9.76 -14.62 -20.80
N TYR A 202 10.26 -13.48 -21.30
CA TYR A 202 10.43 -12.28 -20.50
C TYR A 202 9.11 -11.76 -19.93
N LYS A 203 8.06 -11.66 -20.75
CA LYS A 203 6.74 -11.23 -20.30
C LYS A 203 6.14 -12.14 -19.21
N HIS A 204 6.44 -13.42 -19.26
CA HIS A 204 5.95 -14.38 -18.26
C HIS A 204 6.67 -14.27 -16.92
N ASN A 205 7.94 -13.88 -16.91
CA ASN A 205 8.79 -13.93 -15.73
C ASN A 205 9.18 -12.54 -15.15
N ALA A 206 8.73 -11.44 -15.77
CA ALA A 206 9.12 -10.09 -15.34
C ALA A 206 8.50 -9.61 -14.03
N CYS A 207 7.47 -10.30 -13.52
CA CYS A 207 6.83 -10.02 -12.23
C CYS A 207 6.72 -11.33 -11.44
N PRO A 208 7.82 -11.84 -10.87
CA PRO A 208 7.84 -13.16 -10.25
C PRO A 208 7.19 -13.20 -8.86
N SER A 209 7.00 -12.06 -8.21
CA SER A 209 6.37 -11.93 -6.89
C SER A 209 5.48 -10.70 -6.80
N CYS A 210 4.78 -10.55 -5.67
CA CYS A 210 4.01 -9.35 -5.35
C CYS A 210 4.92 -8.19 -4.93
N GLY A 211 4.34 -7.00 -4.74
CA GLY A 211 5.05 -5.81 -4.31
C GLY A 211 5.19 -4.75 -5.39
N ALA A 212 5.82 -3.63 -5.05
CA ALA A 212 6.17 -2.58 -6.00
C ALA A 212 7.21 -3.07 -7.01
N CYS A 213 7.35 -2.37 -8.15
CA CYS A 213 8.35 -2.71 -9.17
C CYS A 213 9.76 -2.85 -8.58
N SER A 214 10.54 -3.82 -9.07
CA SER A 214 11.86 -4.19 -8.56
C SER A 214 12.98 -3.16 -8.83
N PHE A 215 12.72 -2.12 -9.61
CA PHE A 215 13.70 -1.04 -9.80
C PHE A 215 13.48 0.13 -8.83
N MET A 216 14.51 0.93 -8.57
CA MET A 216 14.44 2.10 -7.71
C MET A 216 13.71 3.27 -8.41
N GLY A 217 12.39 3.11 -8.59
CA GLY A 217 11.49 4.12 -9.11
C GLY A 217 10.77 4.89 -8.00
N THR A 218 9.66 5.55 -8.34
CA THR A 218 8.87 6.37 -7.41
C THR A 218 8.33 5.52 -6.26
N ALA A 219 7.87 4.30 -6.51
CA ALA A 219 7.31 3.43 -5.48
C ALA A 219 8.33 3.18 -4.35
N SER A 220 9.50 2.63 -4.66
CA SER A 220 10.56 2.37 -3.68
C SER A 220 11.05 3.66 -3.01
N THR A 221 11.22 4.75 -3.78
CA THR A 221 11.60 6.06 -3.23
C THR A 221 10.59 6.56 -2.20
N MET A 222 9.30 6.43 -2.47
CA MET A 222 8.26 6.89 -1.55
C MET A 222 8.10 5.98 -0.32
N GLN A 223 8.40 4.69 -0.45
CA GLN A 223 8.50 3.78 0.69
C GLN A 223 9.65 4.20 1.63
N ILE A 224 10.84 4.47 1.07
CA ILE A 224 11.99 5.01 1.83
C ILE A 224 11.64 6.35 2.47
N MET A 225 10.93 7.23 1.76
CA MET A 225 10.50 8.53 2.30
C MET A 225 9.54 8.36 3.49
N ALA A 226 8.64 7.40 3.47
CA ALA A 226 7.75 7.11 4.60
C ALA A 226 8.55 6.74 5.87
N GLU A 227 9.60 5.93 5.72
CA GLU A 227 10.51 5.60 6.81
C GLU A 227 11.32 6.82 7.27
N ALA A 228 11.90 7.57 6.33
CA ALA A 228 12.70 8.77 6.62
C ALA A 228 11.88 9.87 7.34
N LEU A 229 10.58 9.94 7.09
CA LEU A 229 9.64 10.82 7.80
C LEU A 229 9.23 10.31 9.19
N GLY A 230 9.70 9.13 9.58
CA GLY A 230 9.34 8.52 10.86
C GLY A 230 7.90 7.96 10.91
N LEU A 231 7.29 7.72 9.76
CA LEU A 231 5.93 7.16 9.64
C LEU A 231 5.91 5.64 9.48
N MET A 232 7.07 5.00 9.45
CA MET A 232 7.24 3.54 9.39
C MET A 232 8.22 3.06 10.46
N LEU A 233 8.19 1.76 10.74
CA LEU A 233 9.22 1.14 11.57
C LEU A 233 10.55 1.11 10.80
N PRO A 234 11.69 1.37 11.47
CA PRO A 234 12.99 1.35 10.83
C PRO A 234 13.31 -0.03 10.19
N GLY A 235 13.82 0.00 8.96
CA GLY A 235 14.23 -1.20 8.23
C GLY A 235 13.11 -1.94 7.50
N THR A 236 11.87 -1.41 7.47
CA THR A 236 10.72 -2.11 6.85
C THR A 236 10.32 -1.59 5.48
N CYS A 237 10.96 -0.53 4.98
CA CYS A 237 10.49 0.15 3.76
C CYS A 237 10.68 -0.65 2.46
N LEU A 238 11.70 -1.48 2.36
CA LEU A 238 12.07 -2.24 1.15
C LEU A 238 12.19 -3.75 1.38
N LEU A 239 11.41 -4.33 2.28
CA LEU A 239 11.35 -5.78 2.41
C LEU A 239 10.84 -6.41 1.11
N TYR A 240 11.50 -7.47 0.66
CA TYR A 240 10.94 -8.32 -0.40
C TYR A 240 9.73 -9.07 0.16
N THR A 241 8.70 -9.24 -0.66
CA THR A 241 7.46 -9.93 -0.20
C THR A 241 7.67 -11.40 0.12
N SER A 242 8.71 -12.04 -0.40
CA SER A 242 9.15 -13.39 0.00
C SER A 242 9.68 -13.45 1.43
N ASP A 243 10.34 -12.40 1.90
CA ASP A 243 10.94 -12.35 3.25
C ASP A 243 9.89 -12.05 4.32
N ALA A 244 8.82 -11.34 3.96
CA ALA A 244 7.74 -10.98 4.88
C ALA A 244 6.82 -12.17 5.27
N ALA A 245 6.98 -13.33 4.66
CA ALA A 245 6.22 -14.53 4.97
C ALA A 245 6.91 -15.42 6.03
N ASP A 246 8.20 -15.19 6.31
CA ASP A 246 9.03 -15.99 7.19
C ASP A 246 9.30 -15.33 8.57
N GLU A 247 8.84 -14.09 8.81
CA GLU A 247 8.90 -13.37 10.09
C GLU A 247 7.48 -13.18 10.71
#